data_6cfe226a546cdec6cdb4560f838ed7ee
#
_entry.id   6cfe226a546cdec6cdb4560f838ed7ee
#
_cell.length_a   1.000
_cell.length_b   1.000
_cell.length_c   1.000
_cell.angle_alpha   90.00
_cell.angle_beta   90.00
_cell.angle_gamma   90.00
#
_symmetry.space_group_name_H-M   'P 1'
#
loop_
_entity.id
_entity.type
_entity.pdbx_description
1 polymer ?
#
loop_
_entity_poly.entity_id
_entity_poly.type
_entity_poly.pdbx_seq_one_letter_code
_entity_poly.pdbx_strand_id
1 'polypeptide(L)'
;MFRRLLPAIALVTLITPSMAAAQTLVFTAIPDEDETRLQQRFQAVADYLAETLEVEVRFIPVTSYAASVTAFRNNQVQLAWFGGFTGVQARQLVPGSRAIAQGVEDPEYKSYVIANQSTGLSPDDGDTAPEGLRDLTFSFGSQSSTSGRLMPEYFLREHLGASPDELFTRVGFSGNHSRTISVVQSGAYQAGVVSYKAWENELEAGNIDLDRVQVIWETPPYPDYQWTERGDIDERFGDGFTERLRQALLDMDDPDLLASFPRSGFIPAENEDYREILEVAQSLGLLD
;
A
#
# COMPACT_ATOMS: atom_id res chain seq x y z
N MET A 1 -45.61 24.01 72.71
CA MET A 1 -44.51 23.16 72.27
C MET A 1 -44.80 22.62 70.89
N PHE A 2 -44.38 23.30 69.81
CA PHE A 2 -44.64 22.88 68.44
C PHE A 2 -43.33 22.38 67.84
N ARG A 3 -43.21 21.07 67.57
CA ARG A 3 -42.12 20.42 66.89
C ARG A 3 -42.29 20.56 65.39
N ARG A 4 -41.51 21.35 64.68
CA ARG A 4 -41.45 21.44 63.22
C ARG A 4 -40.65 20.22 62.70
N LEU A 5 -41.31 19.37 61.94
CA LEU A 5 -40.71 18.33 61.14
C LEU A 5 -40.26 18.94 59.81
N LEU A 6 -38.95 18.89 59.53
CA LEU A 6 -38.37 19.23 58.22
C LEU A 6 -38.39 17.98 57.34
N PRO A 7 -38.85 18.08 56.09
CA PRO A 7 -38.78 16.95 55.15
C PRO A 7 -37.35 16.84 54.61
N ALA A 8 -36.77 15.65 54.70
CA ALA A 8 -35.49 15.30 54.04
C ALA A 8 -35.75 15.11 52.55
N ILE A 9 -35.22 16.01 51.72
CA ILE A 9 -35.23 15.89 50.27
C ILE A 9 -34.06 14.92 49.89
N ALA A 10 -34.44 13.70 49.45
CA ALA A 10 -33.47 12.76 48.90
C ALA A 10 -33.11 13.22 47.45
N LEU A 11 -31.86 13.65 47.29
CA LEU A 11 -31.30 13.98 45.97
C LEU A 11 -30.98 12.68 45.22
N VAL A 12 -31.85 12.29 44.30
CA VAL A 12 -31.62 11.18 43.36
C VAL A 12 -30.71 11.69 42.24
N THR A 13 -29.43 11.37 42.31
CA THR A 13 -28.50 11.58 41.22
C THR A 13 -28.80 10.59 40.06
N LEU A 14 -29.41 11.08 39.02
CA LEU A 14 -29.55 10.38 37.74
C LEU A 14 -28.17 10.28 37.10
N ILE A 15 -27.55 9.09 37.18
CA ILE A 15 -26.38 8.73 36.37
C ILE A 15 -26.88 8.48 34.96
N THR A 16 -26.81 9.49 34.09
CA THR A 16 -27.02 9.29 32.65
C THR A 16 -25.81 8.54 32.12
N PRO A 17 -25.96 7.34 31.51
CA PRO A 17 -24.87 6.71 30.81
C PRO A 17 -24.44 7.65 29.69
N SER A 18 -23.18 8.10 29.72
CA SER A 18 -22.57 8.77 28.58
C SER A 18 -22.49 7.74 27.47
N MET A 19 -23.31 7.86 26.44
CA MET A 19 -23.11 7.13 25.20
C MET A 19 -21.79 7.67 24.61
N ALA A 20 -20.69 6.97 24.86
CA ALA A 20 -19.48 7.17 24.07
C ALA A 20 -19.90 7.01 22.59
N ALA A 21 -19.73 8.04 21.78
CA ALA A 21 -19.94 7.91 20.34
C ALA A 21 -19.07 6.74 19.87
N ALA A 22 -19.69 5.76 19.22
CA ALA A 22 -18.96 4.63 18.67
C ALA A 22 -17.89 5.18 17.74
N GLN A 23 -16.63 4.86 18.02
CA GLN A 23 -15.51 5.35 17.22
C GLN A 23 -15.46 4.52 15.93
N THR A 24 -15.38 5.20 14.80
CA THR A 24 -15.23 4.57 13.48
C THR A 24 -13.75 4.34 13.19
N LEU A 25 -13.36 3.11 12.90
CA LEU A 25 -12.06 2.80 12.32
C LEU A 25 -12.09 3.18 10.83
N VAL A 26 -11.31 4.17 10.46
CA VAL A 26 -11.21 4.60 9.06
C VAL A 26 -9.91 4.09 8.48
N PHE A 27 -9.97 3.46 7.31
CA PHE A 27 -8.77 3.01 6.63
C PHE A 27 -8.75 3.43 5.16
N THR A 28 -7.57 3.35 4.56
CA THR A 28 -7.33 3.61 3.14
C THR A 28 -6.36 2.59 2.56
N ALA A 29 -6.21 2.61 1.23
CA ALA A 29 -5.19 1.88 0.50
C ALA A 29 -4.51 2.82 -0.51
N ILE A 30 -3.27 2.53 -0.88
CA ILE A 30 -2.63 3.21 -2.01
C ILE A 30 -3.39 2.90 -3.30
N PRO A 31 -3.60 3.88 -4.21
CA PRO A 31 -4.31 3.67 -5.48
C PRO A 31 -3.34 3.11 -6.54
N ASP A 32 -2.90 1.86 -6.36
CA ASP A 32 -1.91 1.18 -7.19
C ASP A 32 -2.48 0.63 -8.50
N GLU A 33 -3.80 0.48 -8.57
CA GLU A 33 -4.56 0.04 -9.74
C GLU A 33 -5.72 1.00 -10.07
N ASP A 34 -6.71 0.54 -10.83
CA ASP A 34 -7.92 1.30 -11.18
C ASP A 34 -8.79 1.61 -9.93
N GLU A 35 -9.14 2.89 -9.76
CA GLU A 35 -9.84 3.39 -8.58
C GLU A 35 -11.20 2.72 -8.35
N THR A 36 -11.96 2.44 -9.41
CA THR A 36 -13.31 1.86 -9.29
C THR A 36 -13.24 0.44 -8.76
N ARG A 37 -12.30 -0.35 -9.25
CA ARG A 37 -12.08 -1.73 -8.78
C ARG A 37 -11.63 -1.74 -7.32
N LEU A 38 -10.69 -0.87 -6.95
CA LEU A 38 -10.20 -0.75 -5.57
C LEU A 38 -11.31 -0.40 -4.59
N GLN A 39 -12.20 0.55 -4.94
CA GLN A 39 -13.29 0.96 -4.06
C GLN A 39 -14.27 -0.19 -3.77
N GLN A 40 -14.64 -0.98 -4.77
CA GLN A 40 -15.53 -2.13 -4.58
C GLN A 40 -14.90 -3.22 -3.71
N ARG A 41 -13.63 -3.53 -3.95
CA ARG A 41 -12.87 -4.55 -3.20
C ARG A 41 -12.71 -4.17 -1.74
N PHE A 42 -12.27 -2.95 -1.44
CA PHE A 42 -12.03 -2.51 -0.06
C PHE A 42 -13.31 -2.25 0.74
N GLN A 43 -14.47 -2.11 0.10
CA GLN A 43 -15.74 -2.10 0.83
C GLN A 43 -16.02 -3.46 1.48
N ALA A 44 -15.78 -4.56 0.80
CA ALA A 44 -15.94 -5.90 1.38
C ALA A 44 -14.98 -6.12 2.56
N VAL A 45 -13.75 -5.61 2.48
CA VAL A 45 -12.79 -5.64 3.60
C VAL A 45 -13.29 -4.80 4.78
N ALA A 46 -13.90 -3.64 4.53
CA ALA A 46 -14.49 -2.81 5.58
C ALA A 46 -15.61 -3.54 6.31
N ASP A 47 -16.49 -4.22 5.57
CA ASP A 47 -17.62 -4.98 6.13
C ASP A 47 -17.11 -6.17 6.99
N TYR A 48 -16.11 -6.91 6.50
CA TYR A 48 -15.45 -7.99 7.25
C TYR A 48 -14.82 -7.49 8.56
N LEU A 49 -14.04 -6.41 8.49
CA LEU A 49 -13.40 -5.86 9.69
C LEU A 49 -14.43 -5.30 10.68
N ALA A 50 -15.54 -4.73 10.19
CA ALA A 50 -16.60 -4.23 11.06
C ALA A 50 -17.30 -5.36 11.82
N GLU A 51 -17.59 -6.48 11.17
CA GLU A 51 -18.17 -7.66 11.78
C GLU A 51 -17.21 -8.30 12.80
N THR A 52 -15.92 -8.48 12.41
CA THR A 52 -14.93 -9.17 13.23
C THR A 52 -14.50 -8.36 14.47
N LEU A 53 -14.40 -7.04 14.34
CA LEU A 53 -13.95 -6.16 15.41
C LEU A 53 -15.08 -5.57 16.26
N GLU A 54 -16.33 -5.73 15.83
CA GLU A 54 -17.54 -5.15 16.47
C GLU A 54 -17.47 -3.61 16.60
N VAL A 55 -16.88 -2.93 15.59
CA VAL A 55 -16.82 -1.48 15.49
C VAL A 55 -17.27 -1.03 14.11
N GLU A 56 -17.67 0.23 13.98
CA GLU A 56 -17.87 0.80 12.65
C GLU A 56 -16.53 0.89 11.92
N VAL A 57 -16.46 0.36 10.68
CA VAL A 57 -15.28 0.45 9.83
C VAL A 57 -15.64 1.11 8.51
N ARG A 58 -14.77 1.98 8.01
CA ARG A 58 -15.01 2.70 6.77
C ARG A 58 -13.74 2.80 5.93
N PHE A 59 -13.84 2.36 4.68
CA PHE A 59 -12.83 2.64 3.66
C PHE A 59 -13.02 4.04 3.08
N ILE A 60 -11.93 4.79 2.91
CA ILE A 60 -11.92 6.04 2.14
C ILE A 60 -10.88 5.94 1.03
N PRO A 61 -11.27 6.13 -0.24
CA PRO A 61 -10.33 6.17 -1.35
C PRO A 61 -9.51 7.45 -1.32
N VAL A 62 -8.32 7.38 -1.89
CA VAL A 62 -7.41 8.52 -2.08
C VAL A 62 -6.95 8.59 -3.53
N THR A 63 -6.55 9.76 -3.99
CA THR A 63 -6.22 10.01 -5.40
C THR A 63 -4.77 9.77 -5.77
N SER A 64 -3.89 9.55 -4.78
CA SER A 64 -2.46 9.29 -5.00
C SER A 64 -1.81 8.63 -3.78
N TYR A 65 -0.66 8.03 -3.97
CA TYR A 65 0.17 7.46 -2.90
C TYR A 65 0.51 8.52 -1.83
N ALA A 66 0.91 9.71 -2.25
CA ALA A 66 1.20 10.80 -1.31
C ALA A 66 -0.04 11.25 -0.52
N ALA A 67 -1.23 11.17 -1.13
CA ALA A 67 -2.48 11.49 -0.44
C ALA A 67 -2.80 10.49 0.66
N SER A 68 -2.49 9.19 0.49
CA SER A 68 -2.67 8.17 1.54
C SER A 68 -1.76 8.45 2.75
N VAL A 69 -0.50 8.78 2.53
CA VAL A 69 0.44 9.17 3.59
C VAL A 69 -0.04 10.45 4.30
N THR A 70 -0.55 11.43 3.55
CA THR A 70 -1.09 12.67 4.11
C THR A 70 -2.34 12.41 4.96
N ALA A 71 -3.27 11.57 4.51
CA ALA A 71 -4.46 11.20 5.25
C ALA A 71 -4.09 10.49 6.57
N PHE A 72 -3.11 9.58 6.52
CA PHE A 72 -2.59 8.88 7.69
C PHE A 72 -1.92 9.85 8.68
N ARG A 73 -1.04 10.73 8.22
CA ARG A 73 -0.39 11.75 9.04
C ARG A 73 -1.39 12.66 9.73
N ASN A 74 -2.41 13.13 8.99
CA ASN A 74 -3.42 14.05 9.49
C ASN A 74 -4.52 13.36 10.31
N ASN A 75 -4.37 12.07 10.62
CA ASN A 75 -5.32 11.29 11.39
C ASN A 75 -6.72 11.19 10.78
N GLN A 76 -6.82 11.28 9.47
CA GLN A 76 -8.05 11.04 8.72
C GLN A 76 -8.32 9.54 8.55
N VAL A 77 -7.26 8.73 8.61
CA VAL A 77 -7.29 7.28 8.63
C VAL A 77 -6.38 6.75 9.76
N GLN A 78 -6.78 5.64 10.37
CA GLN A 78 -6.04 5.00 11.46
C GLN A 78 -5.29 3.76 11.03
N LEU A 79 -5.69 3.18 9.88
CA LEU A 79 -5.11 2.00 9.28
C LEU A 79 -4.92 2.26 7.78
N ALA A 80 -3.88 1.70 7.18
CA ALA A 80 -3.66 1.82 5.75
C ALA A 80 -2.96 0.59 5.16
N TRP A 81 -3.41 0.16 3.97
CA TRP A 81 -2.70 -0.75 3.11
C TRP A 81 -1.70 0.04 2.27
N PHE A 82 -0.45 -0.04 2.65
CA PHE A 82 0.65 0.68 2.02
C PHE A 82 1.59 -0.27 1.27
N GLY A 83 2.28 0.24 0.24
CA GLY A 83 3.52 -0.36 -0.20
C GLY A 83 4.66 -0.08 0.79
N GLY A 84 5.75 -0.82 0.73
CA GLY A 84 6.89 -0.71 1.63
C GLY A 84 7.37 0.73 1.82
N PHE A 85 7.58 1.45 0.72
CA PHE A 85 8.07 2.84 0.76
C PHE A 85 7.07 3.82 1.35
N THR A 86 5.79 3.77 0.94
CA THR A 86 4.76 4.63 1.55
C THR A 86 4.54 4.32 3.01
N GLY A 87 4.63 3.03 3.42
CA GLY A 87 4.56 2.63 4.82
C GLY A 87 5.73 3.17 5.65
N VAL A 88 6.95 3.09 5.12
CA VAL A 88 8.14 3.71 5.75
C VAL A 88 7.94 5.23 5.90
N GLN A 89 7.53 5.94 4.84
CA GLN A 89 7.23 7.36 4.91
C GLN A 89 6.17 7.70 5.97
N ALA A 90 5.08 6.93 6.02
CA ALA A 90 4.00 7.14 6.98
C ALA A 90 4.48 6.95 8.43
N ARG A 91 5.25 5.89 8.70
CA ARG A 91 5.78 5.60 10.04
C ARG A 91 6.80 6.63 10.52
N GLN A 92 7.61 7.20 9.62
CA GLN A 92 8.50 8.30 9.97
C GLN A 92 7.75 9.58 10.35
N LEU A 93 6.62 9.85 9.69
CA LEU A 93 5.80 11.05 9.94
C LEU A 93 4.85 10.91 11.14
N VAL A 94 4.55 9.70 11.58
CA VAL A 94 3.62 9.42 12.68
C VAL A 94 4.29 8.49 13.70
N PRO A 95 4.91 9.04 14.76
CA PRO A 95 5.58 8.25 15.77
C PRO A 95 4.67 7.18 16.42
N GLY A 96 5.24 6.02 16.71
CA GLY A 96 4.52 4.90 17.28
C GLY A 96 3.72 4.06 16.29
N SER A 97 3.63 4.48 15.02
CA SER A 97 2.98 3.67 13.97
C SER A 97 3.75 2.40 13.67
N ARG A 98 3.01 1.34 13.33
CA ARG A 98 3.58 -0.01 13.16
C ARG A 98 3.03 -0.69 11.93
N ALA A 99 3.90 -1.43 11.23
CA ALA A 99 3.47 -2.50 10.35
C ALA A 99 2.96 -3.66 11.22
N ILE A 100 1.80 -4.23 10.91
CA ILE A 100 1.16 -5.26 11.73
C ILE A 100 0.85 -6.56 10.98
N ALA A 101 0.67 -6.48 9.67
CA ALA A 101 0.44 -7.63 8.81
C ALA A 101 0.93 -7.33 7.38
N GLN A 102 1.34 -8.37 6.66
CA GLN A 102 1.74 -8.32 5.25
C GLN A 102 1.19 -9.55 4.54
N GLY A 103 1.04 -9.51 3.21
CA GLY A 103 0.68 -10.70 2.45
C GLY A 103 1.80 -11.75 2.49
N VAL A 104 1.44 -13.00 2.32
CA VAL A 104 2.41 -14.13 2.32
C VAL A 104 3.49 -13.93 1.25
N GLU A 105 3.16 -13.29 0.13
CA GLU A 105 4.06 -13.02 -0.98
C GLU A 105 4.90 -11.74 -0.81
N ASP A 106 4.53 -10.86 0.14
CA ASP A 106 5.13 -9.53 0.25
C ASP A 106 6.57 -9.50 0.76
N PRO A 107 7.09 -10.46 1.55
CA PRO A 107 8.51 -10.50 1.91
C PRO A 107 9.47 -10.68 0.72
N GLU A 108 9.01 -11.34 -0.35
CA GLU A 108 9.80 -11.61 -1.56
C GLU A 108 9.10 -11.05 -2.81
N TYR A 109 8.65 -9.82 -2.71
CA TYR A 109 7.95 -9.13 -3.79
C TYR A 109 8.90 -8.74 -4.93
N LYS A 110 8.36 -8.52 -6.14
CA LYS A 110 9.16 -8.25 -7.33
C LYS A 110 8.54 -7.20 -8.22
N SER A 111 9.36 -6.61 -9.07
CA SER A 111 8.90 -5.77 -10.17
C SER A 111 9.23 -6.40 -11.51
N TYR A 112 8.33 -6.17 -12.47
CA TYR A 112 8.56 -6.46 -13.87
C TYR A 112 8.93 -5.20 -14.63
N VAL A 113 10.08 -5.20 -15.28
CA VAL A 113 10.39 -4.23 -16.32
C VAL A 113 9.73 -4.70 -17.60
N ILE A 114 8.87 -3.88 -18.14
CA ILE A 114 8.10 -4.14 -19.35
C ILE A 114 8.55 -3.26 -20.50
N ALA A 115 8.50 -3.77 -21.71
CA ALA A 115 8.85 -3.01 -22.90
C ALA A 115 7.81 -3.19 -24.02
N ASN A 116 7.60 -2.11 -24.77
CA ASN A 116 6.81 -2.17 -25.99
C ASN A 116 7.56 -3.02 -27.04
N GLN A 117 6.84 -3.85 -27.79
CA GLN A 117 7.41 -4.73 -28.81
C GLN A 117 8.23 -3.99 -29.89
N SER A 118 7.92 -2.70 -30.14
CA SER A 118 8.67 -1.87 -31.08
C SER A 118 10.14 -1.61 -30.68
N THR A 119 10.52 -1.89 -29.42
CA THR A 119 11.92 -1.78 -28.97
C THR A 119 12.79 -2.89 -29.51
N GLY A 120 12.20 -4.03 -29.90
CA GLY A 120 12.93 -5.24 -30.30
C GLY A 120 13.64 -5.95 -29.15
N LEU A 121 13.42 -5.52 -27.89
CA LEU A 121 13.95 -6.22 -26.73
C LEU A 121 13.22 -7.55 -26.56
N SER A 122 13.96 -8.54 -26.06
CA SER A 122 13.43 -9.85 -25.71
C SER A 122 13.49 -10.09 -24.21
N PRO A 123 12.64 -10.97 -23.66
CA PRO A 123 12.77 -11.40 -22.27
C PRO A 123 14.18 -11.85 -21.93
N ASP A 124 14.68 -11.40 -20.79
CA ASP A 124 15.99 -11.74 -20.25
C ASP A 124 15.77 -12.29 -18.83
N ASP A 125 16.22 -13.52 -18.60
CA ASP A 125 16.16 -14.21 -17.32
C ASP A 125 17.46 -14.05 -16.50
N GLY A 126 18.36 -13.18 -16.94
CA GLY A 126 19.58 -12.83 -16.22
C GLY A 126 19.32 -12.04 -14.94
N ASP A 127 20.28 -12.15 -14.01
CA ASP A 127 20.23 -11.48 -12.71
C ASP A 127 20.41 -9.95 -12.80
N THR A 128 20.73 -9.41 -13.98
CA THR A 128 21.02 -7.98 -14.18
C THR A 128 20.07 -7.34 -15.18
N ALA A 129 19.76 -6.07 -14.96
CA ALA A 129 18.94 -5.28 -15.89
C ALA A 129 19.60 -5.23 -17.28
N PRO A 130 18.80 -5.44 -18.37
CA PRO A 130 19.33 -5.45 -19.73
C PRO A 130 19.93 -4.11 -20.15
N GLU A 131 21.13 -4.11 -20.71
CA GLU A 131 21.76 -2.90 -21.29
C GLU A 131 20.91 -2.26 -22.40
N GLY A 132 20.10 -3.03 -23.11
CA GLY A 132 19.19 -2.53 -24.14
C GLY A 132 18.11 -1.58 -23.66
N LEU A 133 17.96 -1.37 -22.34
CA LEU A 133 17.10 -0.36 -21.74
C LEU A 133 17.64 1.07 -21.94
N ARG A 134 18.95 1.24 -22.15
CA ARG A 134 19.55 2.56 -22.36
C ARG A 134 18.96 3.29 -23.54
N ASP A 135 18.90 4.59 -23.42
CA ASP A 135 18.41 5.52 -24.45
C ASP A 135 16.91 5.35 -24.83
N LEU A 136 16.17 4.51 -24.10
CA LEU A 136 14.71 4.42 -24.26
C LEU A 136 14.00 5.56 -23.51
N THR A 137 12.71 5.74 -23.80
CA THR A 137 11.81 6.48 -22.92
C THR A 137 11.23 5.54 -21.87
N PHE A 138 11.31 5.91 -20.59
CA PHE A 138 10.94 5.03 -19.46
C PHE A 138 9.88 5.64 -18.56
N SER A 139 8.87 4.85 -18.19
CA SER A 139 7.84 5.25 -17.23
C SER A 139 7.96 4.46 -15.94
N PHE A 140 8.19 5.18 -14.85
CA PHE A 140 7.91 4.67 -13.50
C PHE A 140 6.40 4.74 -13.20
N GLY A 141 5.98 4.09 -12.11
CA GLY A 141 4.63 4.20 -11.55
C GLY A 141 4.42 5.49 -10.76
N SER A 142 4.06 5.40 -9.48
CA SER A 142 4.03 6.55 -8.57
C SER A 142 5.43 6.87 -8.03
N GLN A 143 5.67 8.15 -7.76
CA GLN A 143 6.94 8.59 -7.15
C GLN A 143 7.19 8.00 -5.76
N SER A 144 6.13 7.61 -5.04
CA SER A 144 6.21 6.99 -3.72
C SER A 144 5.96 5.48 -3.75
N SER A 145 5.99 4.85 -4.93
CA SER A 145 5.83 3.39 -5.06
C SER A 145 7.15 2.66 -4.78
N THR A 146 7.10 1.54 -4.07
CA THR A 146 8.22 0.62 -3.90
C THR A 146 8.53 -0.07 -5.21
N SER A 147 7.59 -0.88 -5.69
CA SER A 147 7.72 -1.71 -6.90
C SER A 147 7.59 -0.92 -8.21
N GLY A 148 6.91 0.23 -8.20
CA GLY A 148 6.79 1.09 -9.36
C GLY A 148 7.88 2.14 -9.49
N ARG A 149 8.77 2.27 -8.50
CA ARG A 149 9.87 3.24 -8.55
C ARG A 149 11.08 2.86 -7.70
N LEU A 150 10.97 2.83 -6.36
CA LEU A 150 12.12 2.84 -5.44
C LEU A 150 13.10 1.70 -5.75
N MET A 151 12.63 0.46 -5.64
CA MET A 151 13.49 -0.73 -5.82
C MET A 151 13.94 -0.90 -7.26
N PRO A 152 13.09 -0.74 -8.28
CA PRO A 152 13.57 -0.73 -9.67
C PRO A 152 14.61 0.35 -9.96
N GLU A 153 14.44 1.57 -9.46
CA GLU A 153 15.45 2.63 -9.64
C GLU A 153 16.77 2.23 -8.99
N TYR A 154 16.74 1.65 -7.80
CA TYR A 154 17.91 1.14 -7.11
C TYR A 154 18.63 0.07 -7.95
N PHE A 155 17.94 -0.96 -8.40
CA PHE A 155 18.55 -2.02 -9.21
C PHE A 155 19.04 -1.53 -10.58
N LEU A 156 18.32 -0.62 -11.23
CA LEU A 156 18.78 -0.01 -12.48
C LEU A 156 20.10 0.74 -12.27
N ARG A 157 20.23 1.50 -11.18
CA ARG A 157 21.47 2.21 -10.84
C ARG A 157 22.62 1.24 -10.55
N GLU A 158 22.36 0.19 -9.75
CA GLU A 158 23.36 -0.82 -9.40
C GLU A 158 23.85 -1.59 -10.64
N HIS A 159 22.94 -2.00 -11.52
CA HIS A 159 23.29 -2.84 -12.66
C HIS A 159 23.82 -2.05 -13.86
N LEU A 160 23.26 -0.86 -14.12
CA LEU A 160 23.61 -0.06 -15.28
C LEU A 160 24.54 1.13 -14.94
N GLY A 161 24.86 1.35 -13.65
CA GLY A 161 25.86 2.29 -13.20
C GLY A 161 25.54 3.78 -13.43
N ALA A 162 24.26 4.14 -13.64
CA ALA A 162 23.84 5.51 -13.90
C ALA A 162 22.44 5.79 -13.36
N SER A 163 22.11 7.07 -13.15
CA SER A 163 20.77 7.50 -12.74
C SER A 163 19.76 7.36 -13.87
N PRO A 164 18.45 7.29 -13.58
CA PRO A 164 17.40 7.24 -14.62
C PRO A 164 17.51 8.37 -15.65
N ASP A 165 17.83 9.59 -15.23
CA ASP A 165 17.98 10.74 -16.14
C ASP A 165 19.21 10.62 -17.06
N GLU A 166 20.20 9.81 -16.70
CA GLU A 166 21.37 9.48 -17.52
C GLU A 166 21.15 8.24 -18.39
N LEU A 167 20.32 7.29 -17.91
CA LEU A 167 20.01 6.04 -18.61
C LEU A 167 19.00 6.24 -19.74
N PHE A 168 18.00 7.09 -19.53
CA PHE A 168 16.84 7.20 -20.40
C PHE A 168 16.77 8.57 -21.08
N THR A 169 16.30 8.59 -22.34
CA THR A 169 16.08 9.86 -23.07
C THR A 169 14.94 10.69 -22.51
N ARG A 170 14.00 10.03 -21.83
CA ARG A 170 12.89 10.65 -21.12
C ARG A 170 12.43 9.75 -20.00
N VAL A 171 12.32 10.29 -18.78
CA VAL A 171 11.73 9.65 -17.62
C VAL A 171 10.35 10.26 -17.33
N GLY A 172 9.37 9.43 -16.99
CA GLY A 172 8.05 9.89 -16.58
C GLY A 172 7.48 9.05 -15.45
N PHE A 173 6.35 9.52 -14.91
CA PHE A 173 5.62 8.88 -13.82
C PHE A 173 4.14 8.77 -14.22
N SER A 174 3.65 7.55 -14.37
CA SER A 174 2.28 7.28 -14.77
C SER A 174 1.26 7.44 -13.64
N GLY A 175 1.73 7.29 -12.39
CA GLY A 175 0.94 7.42 -11.17
C GLY A 175 0.51 6.08 -10.54
N ASN A 176 0.30 5.01 -11.32
CA ASN A 176 0.00 3.67 -10.83
C ASN A 176 0.38 2.58 -11.85
N HIS A 177 0.27 1.31 -11.48
CA HIS A 177 0.72 0.18 -12.30
C HIS A 177 -0.13 0.00 -13.58
N SER A 178 -1.46 0.04 -13.50
CA SER A 178 -2.34 -0.11 -14.67
C SER A 178 -2.07 0.96 -15.73
N ARG A 179 -1.81 2.20 -15.30
CA ARG A 179 -1.43 3.29 -16.21
C ARG A 179 -0.05 3.08 -16.82
N THR A 180 0.93 2.55 -16.05
CA THR A 180 2.25 2.22 -16.61
C THR A 180 2.10 1.20 -17.74
N ILE A 181 1.34 0.11 -17.51
CA ILE A 181 1.06 -0.89 -18.55
C ILE A 181 0.45 -0.22 -19.79
N SER A 182 -0.57 0.61 -19.59
CA SER A 182 -1.26 1.29 -20.69
C SER A 182 -0.35 2.20 -21.52
N VAL A 183 0.52 3.02 -20.87
CA VAL A 183 1.40 3.95 -21.60
C VAL A 183 2.55 3.23 -22.31
N VAL A 184 3.01 2.08 -21.80
CA VAL A 184 4.00 1.25 -22.49
C VAL A 184 3.33 0.47 -23.62
N GLN A 185 2.20 -0.17 -23.40
CA GLN A 185 1.46 -0.90 -24.43
C GLN A 185 1.05 -0.02 -25.60
N SER A 186 0.66 1.24 -25.34
CA SER A 186 0.33 2.21 -26.41
C SER A 186 1.55 2.73 -27.16
N GLY A 187 2.76 2.53 -26.66
CA GLY A 187 4.00 3.08 -27.22
C GLY A 187 4.27 4.55 -26.85
N ALA A 188 3.49 5.14 -25.91
CA ALA A 188 3.76 6.49 -25.39
C ALA A 188 5.07 6.54 -24.60
N TYR A 189 5.45 5.42 -23.99
CA TYR A 189 6.76 5.10 -23.45
C TYR A 189 7.23 3.77 -24.03
N GLN A 190 8.53 3.64 -24.26
CA GLN A 190 9.11 2.44 -24.84
C GLN A 190 9.30 1.33 -23.81
N ALA A 191 9.56 1.69 -22.54
CA ALA A 191 9.66 0.76 -21.43
C ALA A 191 9.08 1.37 -20.16
N GLY A 192 8.90 0.56 -19.14
CA GLY A 192 8.43 0.99 -17.83
C GLY A 192 8.53 -0.13 -16.81
N VAL A 193 8.09 0.14 -15.58
CA VAL A 193 8.15 -0.83 -14.49
C VAL A 193 6.84 -0.90 -13.72
N VAL A 194 6.45 -2.12 -13.38
CA VAL A 194 5.20 -2.42 -12.67
C VAL A 194 5.43 -3.49 -11.61
N SER A 195 4.52 -3.59 -10.63
CA SER A 195 4.51 -4.73 -9.75
C SER A 195 4.12 -5.99 -10.52
N TYR A 196 4.72 -7.13 -10.16
CA TYR A 196 4.39 -8.40 -10.83
C TYR A 196 2.92 -8.79 -10.62
N LYS A 197 2.35 -8.53 -9.44
CA LYS A 197 0.92 -8.82 -9.15
C LYS A 197 -0.03 -7.96 -9.99
N ALA A 198 0.26 -6.67 -10.16
CA ALA A 198 -0.57 -5.83 -11.03
C ALA A 198 -0.49 -6.28 -12.50
N TRP A 199 0.69 -6.73 -12.95
CA TRP A 199 0.84 -7.31 -14.29
C TRP A 199 0.01 -8.60 -14.43
N GLU A 200 0.12 -9.53 -13.49
CA GLU A 200 -0.64 -10.78 -13.50
C GLU A 200 -2.16 -10.53 -13.51
N ASN A 201 -2.65 -9.61 -12.66
CA ASN A 201 -4.06 -9.24 -12.61
C ASN A 201 -4.57 -8.63 -13.92
N GLU A 202 -3.80 -7.71 -14.51
CA GLU A 202 -4.21 -7.07 -15.78
C GLU A 202 -4.13 -8.07 -16.95
N LEU A 203 -3.21 -9.04 -16.90
CA LEU A 203 -3.12 -10.11 -17.89
C LEU A 203 -4.32 -11.07 -17.77
N GLU A 204 -4.68 -11.49 -16.56
CA GLU A 204 -5.85 -12.33 -16.30
C GLU A 204 -7.15 -11.63 -16.69
N ALA A 205 -7.25 -10.32 -16.45
CA ALA A 205 -8.39 -9.49 -16.85
C ALA A 205 -8.47 -9.26 -18.37
N GLY A 206 -7.47 -9.70 -19.17
CA GLY A 206 -7.43 -9.53 -20.60
C GLY A 206 -7.10 -8.09 -21.07
N ASN A 207 -6.52 -7.28 -20.19
CA ASN A 207 -6.17 -5.88 -20.48
C ASN A 207 -4.77 -5.73 -21.11
N ILE A 208 -4.00 -6.82 -21.18
CA ILE A 208 -2.65 -6.83 -21.74
C ILE A 208 -2.65 -7.51 -23.10
N ASP A 209 -2.17 -6.80 -24.10
CA ASP A 209 -1.91 -7.29 -25.45
C ASP A 209 -0.42 -7.68 -25.56
N LEU A 210 -0.13 -8.97 -25.46
CA LEU A 210 1.24 -9.51 -25.50
C LEU A 210 1.94 -9.31 -26.87
N ASP A 211 1.19 -9.01 -27.93
CA ASP A 211 1.77 -8.61 -29.23
C ASP A 211 2.30 -7.18 -29.20
N ARG A 212 1.99 -6.42 -28.16
CA ARG A 212 2.38 -5.00 -28.02
C ARG A 212 3.31 -4.72 -26.85
N VAL A 213 3.17 -5.45 -25.73
CA VAL A 213 3.97 -5.25 -24.53
C VAL A 213 4.32 -6.59 -23.92
N GLN A 214 5.53 -6.71 -23.40
CA GLN A 214 6.02 -7.91 -22.75
C GLN A 214 6.89 -7.58 -21.53
N VAL A 215 7.01 -8.52 -20.61
CA VAL A 215 8.01 -8.49 -19.54
C VAL A 215 9.38 -8.80 -20.17
N ILE A 216 10.37 -7.97 -19.89
CA ILE A 216 11.73 -8.16 -20.40
C ILE A 216 12.74 -8.47 -19.29
N TRP A 217 12.44 -8.12 -18.05
CA TRP A 217 13.31 -8.41 -16.91
C TRP A 217 12.52 -8.38 -15.60
N GLU A 218 12.93 -9.23 -14.66
CA GLU A 218 12.39 -9.32 -13.30
C GLU A 218 13.47 -8.84 -12.32
N THR A 219 13.07 -7.98 -11.36
CA THR A 219 14.01 -7.52 -10.32
C THR A 219 14.33 -8.64 -9.32
N PRO A 220 15.45 -8.56 -8.60
CA PRO A 220 15.61 -9.29 -7.35
C PRO A 220 14.44 -9.04 -6.39
N PRO A 221 14.15 -9.98 -5.45
CA PRO A 221 13.06 -9.83 -4.49
C PRO A 221 13.39 -8.76 -3.43
N TYR A 222 12.34 -8.16 -2.85
CA TYR A 222 12.40 -7.18 -1.77
C TYR A 222 11.07 -7.15 -1.02
N PRO A 223 11.00 -6.66 0.25
CA PRO A 223 9.74 -6.51 0.97
C PRO A 223 8.90 -5.36 0.41
N ASP A 224 7.57 -5.57 0.21
CA ASP A 224 6.70 -4.48 -0.28
C ASP A 224 5.46 -4.28 0.61
N TYR A 225 4.28 -4.76 0.22
CA TYR A 225 3.02 -4.31 0.83
C TYR A 225 2.83 -4.71 2.29
N GLN A 226 2.09 -3.86 3.02
CA GLN A 226 1.81 -4.06 4.44
C GLN A 226 0.60 -3.27 4.92
N TRP A 227 -0.04 -3.78 5.96
CA TRP A 227 -0.95 -3.04 6.81
C TRP A 227 -0.18 -2.26 7.86
N THR A 228 -0.34 -0.95 7.85
CA THR A 228 0.26 -0.05 8.86
C THR A 228 -0.83 0.61 9.67
N GLU A 229 -0.74 0.50 10.99
CA GLU A 229 -1.62 1.16 11.95
C GLU A 229 -0.95 2.37 12.59
N ARG A 230 -1.79 3.29 13.10
CA ARG A 230 -1.32 4.40 13.93
C ARG A 230 -1.02 3.92 15.35
N GLY A 231 -0.04 4.55 16.01
CA GLY A 231 0.37 4.20 17.36
C GLY A 231 -0.66 4.53 18.45
N ASP A 232 -1.68 5.33 18.13
CA ASP A 232 -2.74 5.75 19.07
C ASP A 232 -4.03 4.90 18.98
N ILE A 233 -3.96 3.73 18.35
CA ILE A 233 -5.16 2.95 18.04
C ILE A 233 -5.81 2.35 19.30
N ASP A 234 -4.99 1.83 20.23
CA ASP A 234 -5.48 1.29 21.52
C ASP A 234 -6.09 2.39 22.41
N GLU A 235 -5.53 3.60 22.39
CA GLU A 235 -6.09 4.74 23.13
C GLU A 235 -7.50 5.11 22.63
N ARG A 236 -7.78 4.85 21.36
CA ARG A 236 -9.06 5.18 20.72
C ARG A 236 -10.09 4.08 20.89
N PHE A 237 -9.71 2.84 20.62
CA PHE A 237 -10.65 1.72 20.52
C PHE A 237 -10.62 0.82 21.75
N GLY A 238 -9.77 1.13 22.74
CA GLY A 238 -9.59 0.38 23.98
C GLY A 238 -8.40 -0.58 23.95
N ASP A 239 -7.89 -0.90 25.12
CA ASP A 239 -6.73 -1.76 25.31
C ASP A 239 -6.84 -3.09 24.55
N GLY A 240 -5.79 -3.45 23.83
CA GLY A 240 -5.70 -4.68 23.05
C GLY A 240 -6.45 -4.65 21.71
N PHE A 241 -6.92 -3.49 21.25
CA PHE A 241 -7.54 -3.36 19.95
C PHE A 241 -6.56 -3.66 18.82
N THR A 242 -5.31 -3.17 18.91
CA THR A 242 -4.22 -3.50 18.00
C THR A 242 -4.10 -5.00 17.75
N GLU A 243 -4.10 -5.81 18.82
CA GLU A 243 -3.94 -7.25 18.68
C GLU A 243 -5.17 -7.90 18.05
N ARG A 244 -6.39 -7.44 18.37
CA ARG A 244 -7.61 -7.92 17.69
C ARG A 244 -7.61 -7.54 16.21
N LEU A 245 -7.20 -6.31 15.88
CA LEU A 245 -7.08 -5.86 14.49
C LEU A 245 -6.06 -6.70 13.71
N ARG A 246 -4.88 -6.92 14.31
CA ARG A 246 -3.85 -7.77 13.73
C ARG A 246 -4.37 -9.18 13.50
N GLN A 247 -5.01 -9.78 14.49
CA GLN A 247 -5.56 -11.13 14.37
C GLN A 247 -6.66 -11.20 13.30
N ALA A 248 -7.55 -10.20 13.23
CA ALA A 248 -8.57 -10.13 12.18
C ALA A 248 -7.94 -10.09 10.76
N LEU A 249 -6.82 -9.41 10.58
CA LEU A 249 -6.10 -9.39 9.30
C LEU A 249 -5.46 -10.75 9.00
N LEU A 250 -4.85 -11.39 10.00
CA LEU A 250 -4.19 -12.70 9.83
C LEU A 250 -5.17 -13.85 9.59
N ASP A 251 -6.38 -13.75 10.14
CA ASP A 251 -7.45 -14.76 10.01
C ASP A 251 -8.28 -14.57 8.73
N MET A 252 -7.99 -13.54 7.91
CA MET A 252 -8.68 -13.32 6.63
C MET A 252 -8.30 -14.42 5.64
N ASP A 253 -9.17 -15.40 5.44
CA ASP A 253 -8.97 -16.57 4.58
C ASP A 253 -10.02 -16.72 3.46
N ASP A 254 -11.04 -15.84 3.43
CA ASP A 254 -12.05 -15.83 2.37
C ASP A 254 -11.40 -15.44 1.03
N PRO A 255 -11.47 -16.30 0.00
CA PRO A 255 -10.86 -16.04 -1.30
C PRO A 255 -11.37 -14.76 -1.97
N ASP A 256 -12.64 -14.38 -1.78
CA ASP A 256 -13.21 -13.16 -2.35
C ASP A 256 -12.65 -11.91 -1.68
N LEU A 257 -12.36 -11.97 -0.37
CA LEU A 257 -11.67 -10.90 0.35
C LEU A 257 -10.20 -10.81 -0.05
N LEU A 258 -9.50 -11.96 -0.10
CA LEU A 258 -8.08 -12.03 -0.49
C LEU A 258 -7.85 -11.56 -1.93
N ALA A 259 -8.83 -11.73 -2.83
CA ALA A 259 -8.79 -11.18 -4.19
C ALA A 259 -8.69 -9.64 -4.21
N SER A 260 -9.03 -8.95 -3.09
CA SER A 260 -8.82 -7.51 -2.93
C SER A 260 -7.34 -7.12 -2.86
N PHE A 261 -6.48 -8.04 -2.50
CA PHE A 261 -5.03 -7.83 -2.27
C PHE A 261 -4.15 -8.61 -3.24
N PRO A 262 -4.66 -9.42 -4.14
CA PRO A 262 -4.15 -10.63 -4.80
C PRO A 262 -3.04 -11.34 -4.01
N ARG A 263 -3.39 -11.77 -2.80
CA ARG A 263 -2.51 -12.51 -1.88
C ARG A 263 -3.16 -13.84 -1.47
N SER A 264 -2.33 -14.81 -1.12
CA SER A 264 -2.80 -16.14 -0.64
C SER A 264 -3.22 -16.12 0.84
N GLY A 265 -2.92 -15.05 1.55
CA GLY A 265 -3.23 -14.84 2.97
C GLY A 265 -2.34 -13.76 3.55
N PHE A 266 -2.42 -13.59 4.88
CA PHE A 266 -1.62 -12.62 5.61
C PHE A 266 -0.75 -13.29 6.68
N ILE A 267 0.44 -12.73 6.90
CA ILE A 267 1.39 -13.10 7.94
C ILE A 267 1.73 -11.87 8.80
N PRO A 268 2.24 -12.04 10.01
CA PRO A 268 2.70 -10.93 10.83
C PRO A 268 3.74 -10.08 10.10
N ALA A 269 3.72 -8.77 10.38
CA ALA A 269 4.74 -7.84 9.92
C ALA A 269 5.23 -6.98 11.09
N GLU A 270 6.47 -6.53 10.97
CA GLU A 270 7.11 -5.59 11.90
C GLU A 270 7.83 -4.48 11.11
N ASN A 271 8.10 -3.35 11.75
CA ASN A 271 8.80 -2.24 11.10
C ASN A 271 10.18 -2.64 10.56
N GLU A 272 10.81 -3.59 11.22
CA GLU A 272 12.12 -4.10 10.89
C GLU A 272 12.17 -4.82 9.54
N ASP A 273 11.09 -5.47 9.13
CA ASP A 273 10.98 -6.16 7.84
C ASP A 273 11.20 -5.21 6.66
N TYR A 274 11.00 -3.91 6.87
CA TYR A 274 11.12 -2.84 5.86
C TYR A 274 12.39 -1.99 6.02
N ARG A 275 13.39 -2.48 6.77
CA ARG A 275 14.66 -1.77 6.95
C ARG A 275 15.37 -1.55 5.62
N GLU A 276 15.41 -2.55 4.77
CA GLU A 276 16.01 -2.45 3.44
C GLU A 276 15.36 -1.31 2.62
N ILE A 277 14.04 -1.22 2.65
CA ILE A 277 13.29 -0.15 1.95
C ILE A 277 13.68 1.23 2.47
N LEU A 278 13.85 1.38 3.78
CA LEU A 278 14.33 2.62 4.38
C LEU A 278 15.76 2.97 3.92
N GLU A 279 16.67 2.01 4.01
CA GLU A 279 18.08 2.20 3.63
C GLU A 279 18.24 2.55 2.15
N VAL A 280 17.50 1.86 1.27
CA VAL A 280 17.49 2.18 -0.17
C VAL A 280 16.91 3.57 -0.41
N ALA A 281 15.80 3.93 0.23
CA ALA A 281 15.21 5.26 0.07
C ALA A 281 16.14 6.38 0.51
N GLN A 282 16.91 6.19 1.60
CA GLN A 282 17.92 7.12 2.07
C GLN A 282 19.11 7.19 1.10
N SER A 283 19.59 6.06 0.59
CA SER A 283 20.70 6.00 -0.36
C SER A 283 20.41 6.74 -1.66
N LEU A 284 19.16 6.75 -2.10
CA LEU A 284 18.66 7.46 -3.27
C LEU A 284 18.28 8.93 -2.98
N GLY A 285 18.38 9.40 -1.72
CA GLY A 285 17.99 10.76 -1.32
C GLY A 285 16.48 11.02 -1.40
N LEU A 286 15.67 9.97 -1.27
CA LEU A 286 14.20 10.06 -1.30
C LEU A 286 13.58 10.14 0.10
N LEU A 287 14.39 9.91 1.12
CA LEU A 287 14.11 10.16 2.55
C LEU A 287 15.32 10.82 3.21
N ASP A 288 15.05 11.66 4.21
CA ASP A 288 16.05 12.31 5.07
C ASP A 288 16.63 11.34 6.11
#